data_54c571fe9352bb036a15a421ec858918
#
_entry.id   54c571fe9352bb036a15a421ec858918
#
_cell.length_a   1.000
_cell.length_b   1.000
_cell.length_c   1.000
_cell.angle_alpha   90.00
_cell.angle_beta   90.00
_cell.angle_gamma   90.00
#
_symmetry.space_group_name_H-M   'P 1'
#
loop_
_entity.id
_entity.type
_entity.pdbx_description
1 polymer ?
#
loop_
_entity_poly.entity_id
_entity_poly.type
_entity_poly.pdbx_seq_one_letter_code
_entity_poly.pdbx_strand_id
1 'polypeptide(L)'
;MVYSIILFPCISCVNKTFKTTIYDAKKATEKQFRELSNKNPTILHISSHGEYDGDDKTIDNDAMENSLIALSGANTGSDDIMDDGIITAADIAKMNLRQCDMAVLSACNTGIGGKGADGIFGLQRGFKNAGVHSLLMSLKPVYDESTAKLMIAFYQGLAQGKTKRQSLLDAQNYIKSIGYKEGKYWAPFILLDGLK
;
A
#
# COMPACT_ATOMS: atom_id res chain seq x y z
N MET A 1 -5.70 -9.96 12.02
CA MET A 1 -6.80 -9.74 11.06
C MET A 1 -6.23 -8.96 9.89
N VAL A 2 -6.48 -9.40 8.68
CA VAL A 2 -6.02 -8.70 7.47
C VAL A 2 -7.16 -7.83 6.96
N TYR A 3 -6.92 -6.53 6.80
CA TYR A 3 -7.83 -5.63 6.12
C TYR A 3 -7.25 -5.30 4.75
N SER A 4 -8.08 -5.38 3.74
CA SER A 4 -7.69 -5.11 2.37
C SER A 4 -8.60 -4.06 1.78
N ILE A 5 -8.01 -2.96 1.35
CA ILE A 5 -8.66 -1.93 0.55
C ILE A 5 -8.17 -2.17 -0.88
N ILE A 6 -9.05 -2.75 -1.71
CA ILE A 6 -8.67 -3.25 -3.02
C ILE A 6 -9.52 -2.58 -4.08
N LEU A 7 -8.86 -1.92 -5.03
CA LEU A 7 -9.48 -1.60 -6.32
C LEU A 7 -9.30 -2.76 -7.33
N PHE A 8 -8.41 -3.74 -7.05
CA PHE A 8 -8.13 -4.89 -7.90
C PHE A 8 -8.21 -6.22 -7.14
N PRO A 9 -8.83 -7.29 -7.69
CA PRO A 9 -9.10 -8.54 -6.98
C PRO A 9 -7.85 -9.44 -6.91
N CYS A 10 -6.98 -9.24 -5.93
CA CYS A 10 -5.76 -10.06 -5.78
C CYS A 10 -5.75 -11.00 -4.57
N ILE A 11 -6.58 -10.78 -3.55
CA ILE A 11 -6.41 -11.43 -2.22
C ILE A 11 -7.44 -12.52 -1.93
N SER A 12 -8.37 -12.82 -2.81
CA SER A 12 -9.38 -13.88 -2.59
C SER A 12 -8.75 -15.26 -2.29
N CYS A 13 -7.52 -15.50 -2.75
CA CYS A 13 -6.80 -16.76 -2.51
C CYS A 13 -6.25 -16.90 -1.09
N VAL A 14 -6.12 -15.80 -0.35
CA VAL A 14 -5.48 -15.76 0.99
C VAL A 14 -6.50 -15.94 2.11
N ASN A 15 -7.79 -15.85 1.81
CA ASN A 15 -8.90 -15.91 2.77
C ASN A 15 -8.97 -17.19 3.62
N LYS A 16 -8.35 -18.29 3.17
CA LYS A 16 -8.37 -19.54 3.91
C LYS A 16 -7.43 -19.55 5.13
N THR A 17 -6.39 -18.72 5.11
CA THR A 17 -5.35 -18.71 6.16
C THR A 17 -5.45 -17.49 7.07
N PHE A 18 -5.92 -16.36 6.54
CA PHE A 18 -6.05 -15.12 7.29
C PHE A 18 -7.52 -14.74 7.42
N LYS A 19 -7.93 -14.30 8.61
CA LYS A 19 -9.22 -13.65 8.78
C LYS A 19 -9.19 -12.29 8.07
N THR A 20 -9.83 -12.19 6.91
CA THR A 20 -9.71 -11.05 6.00
C THR A 20 -11.03 -10.27 5.95
N THR A 21 -10.93 -8.95 5.97
CA THR A 21 -12.03 -8.04 5.61
C THR A 21 -11.62 -7.29 4.36
N ILE A 22 -12.46 -7.31 3.33
CA ILE A 22 -12.21 -6.71 2.04
C ILE A 22 -13.16 -5.52 1.86
N TYR A 23 -12.59 -4.37 1.54
CA TYR A 23 -13.30 -3.20 1.05
C TYR A 23 -12.94 -3.04 -0.43
N ASP A 24 -13.88 -3.34 -1.31
CA ASP A 24 -13.68 -3.32 -2.75
C ASP A 24 -14.52 -2.23 -3.41
N ALA A 25 -14.05 -1.73 -4.55
CA ALA A 25 -14.76 -0.77 -5.38
C ALA A 25 -15.42 0.34 -4.53
N LYS A 26 -16.75 0.46 -4.59
CA LYS A 26 -17.53 1.50 -3.89
C LYS A 26 -17.42 1.47 -2.36
N LYS A 27 -16.93 0.39 -1.77
CA LYS A 27 -16.75 0.26 -0.31
C LYS A 27 -15.37 0.72 0.17
N ALA A 28 -14.43 0.90 -0.74
CA ALA A 28 -13.07 1.36 -0.43
C ALA A 28 -13.02 2.88 -0.26
N THR A 29 -13.89 3.45 0.59
CA THR A 29 -14.02 4.89 0.82
C THR A 29 -12.98 5.41 1.81
N GLU A 30 -12.74 6.71 1.79
CA GLU A 30 -11.89 7.40 2.75
C GLU A 30 -12.39 7.20 4.18
N LYS A 31 -13.68 7.31 4.42
CA LYS A 31 -14.31 7.04 5.71
C LYS A 31 -13.96 5.65 6.24
N GLN A 32 -14.09 4.61 5.40
CA GLN A 32 -13.73 3.24 5.80
C GLN A 32 -12.23 3.11 6.08
N PHE A 33 -11.39 3.83 5.34
CA PHE A 33 -9.95 3.85 5.59
C PHE A 33 -9.64 4.49 6.96
N ARG A 34 -10.21 5.66 7.27
CA ARG A 34 -10.01 6.34 8.56
C ARG A 34 -10.48 5.51 9.76
N GLU A 35 -11.56 4.75 9.59
CA GLU A 35 -12.09 3.83 10.62
C GLU A 35 -11.13 2.66 10.95
N LEU A 36 -10.11 2.39 10.15
CA LEU A 36 -9.13 1.32 10.42
C LEU A 36 -8.35 1.55 11.71
N SER A 37 -8.18 2.81 12.14
CA SER A 37 -7.59 3.14 13.45
C SER A 37 -8.32 2.45 14.62
N ASN A 38 -9.63 2.25 14.49
CA ASN A 38 -10.46 1.63 15.52
C ASN A 38 -10.58 0.11 15.37
N LYS A 39 -10.13 -0.44 14.22
CA LYS A 39 -10.26 -1.87 13.88
C LYS A 39 -9.00 -2.67 14.17
N ASN A 40 -7.91 -2.00 14.54
CA ASN A 40 -6.63 -2.62 14.89
C ASN A 40 -6.18 -3.68 13.86
N PRO A 41 -5.96 -3.31 12.59
CA PRO A 41 -5.51 -4.27 11.57
C PRO A 41 -4.14 -4.82 11.94
N THR A 42 -3.93 -6.13 11.81
CA THR A 42 -2.59 -6.72 11.89
C THR A 42 -1.85 -6.52 10.57
N ILE A 43 -2.54 -6.68 9.45
CA ILE A 43 -2.02 -6.41 8.13
C ILE A 43 -3.03 -5.52 7.40
N LEU A 44 -2.55 -4.47 6.78
CA LEU A 44 -3.31 -3.57 5.93
C LEU A 44 -2.74 -3.66 4.51
N HIS A 45 -3.54 -4.13 3.56
CA HIS A 45 -3.15 -4.15 2.15
C HIS A 45 -3.97 -3.13 1.36
N ILE A 46 -3.28 -2.22 0.71
CA ILE A 46 -3.86 -1.17 -0.11
C ILE A 46 -3.41 -1.41 -1.55
N SER A 47 -4.38 -1.74 -2.41
CA SER A 47 -4.19 -1.88 -3.85
C SER A 47 -5.03 -0.80 -4.52
N SER A 48 -4.44 0.34 -4.79
CA SER A 48 -5.11 1.53 -5.29
C SER A 48 -4.15 2.34 -6.17
N HIS A 49 -4.57 3.52 -6.60
CA HIS A 49 -3.69 4.50 -7.20
C HIS A 49 -3.08 5.38 -6.12
N GLY A 50 -1.76 5.54 -6.17
CA GLY A 50 -1.07 6.56 -5.39
C GLY A 50 -0.59 7.66 -6.33
N GLU A 51 -0.61 8.89 -5.88
CA GLU A 51 -0.18 10.05 -6.64
C GLU A 51 0.65 10.98 -5.77
N TYR A 52 1.51 11.76 -6.41
CA TYR A 52 2.23 12.85 -5.80
C TYR A 52 1.93 14.11 -6.60
N ASP A 53 1.30 15.08 -5.95
CA ASP A 53 0.89 16.38 -6.53
C ASP A 53 1.77 17.52 -5.99
N GLY A 54 3.08 17.37 -6.10
CA GLY A 54 4.05 18.37 -5.64
C GLY A 54 4.88 18.96 -6.76
N ASP A 55 5.13 20.26 -6.68
CA ASP A 55 6.09 20.95 -7.54
C ASP A 55 7.52 20.71 -7.02
N ASP A 56 8.46 20.44 -7.92
CA ASP A 56 9.89 20.08 -7.70
C ASP A 56 10.69 21.10 -6.84
N LYS A 57 10.04 22.10 -6.26
CA LYS A 57 10.70 23.28 -5.66
C LYS A 57 10.47 23.49 -4.17
N THR A 58 9.65 22.67 -3.51
CA THR A 58 9.29 22.88 -2.11
C THR A 58 9.85 21.81 -1.19
N ILE A 59 10.35 22.28 -0.03
CA ILE A 59 11.16 21.51 0.92
C ILE A 59 10.26 20.76 1.93
N ASP A 60 10.61 19.51 2.20
CA ASP A 60 10.28 18.63 3.35
C ASP A 60 8.85 18.58 3.94
N ASN A 61 8.13 19.66 4.17
CA ASN A 61 6.78 19.64 4.75
C ASN A 61 5.71 19.27 3.71
N ASP A 62 5.96 19.57 2.45
CA ASP A 62 4.99 19.34 1.39
C ASP A 62 4.93 17.87 0.93
N ALA A 63 5.97 17.06 1.18
CA ALA A 63 5.99 15.67 0.73
C ALA A 63 4.89 14.83 1.39
N MET A 64 4.49 15.10 2.63
CA MET A 64 3.42 14.37 3.31
C MET A 64 2.03 14.86 2.90
N GLU A 65 1.86 16.14 2.62
CA GLU A 65 0.60 16.71 2.15
C GLU A 65 0.34 16.36 0.68
N ASN A 66 1.40 16.29 -0.12
CA ASN A 66 1.32 16.04 -1.57
C ASN A 66 1.38 14.55 -1.94
N SER A 67 1.69 13.66 -0.99
CA SER A 67 1.66 12.21 -1.21
C SER A 67 0.30 11.67 -0.83
N LEU A 68 -0.44 11.13 -1.79
CA LEU A 68 -1.82 10.72 -1.59
C LEU A 68 -2.10 9.31 -2.10
N ILE A 69 -3.16 8.74 -1.58
CA ILE A 69 -3.79 7.50 -2.04
C ILE A 69 -5.20 7.84 -2.47
N ALA A 70 -5.53 7.53 -3.73
CA ALA A 70 -6.87 7.68 -4.26
C ALA A 70 -7.73 6.47 -3.85
N LEU A 71 -8.87 6.74 -3.26
CA LEU A 71 -9.86 5.77 -2.83
C LEU A 71 -11.15 5.93 -3.64
N SER A 72 -12.18 5.16 -3.30
CA SER A 72 -13.49 5.31 -3.94
C SER A 72 -14.06 6.69 -3.63
N GLY A 73 -14.44 7.42 -4.66
CA GLY A 73 -14.92 8.80 -4.55
C GLY A 73 -13.97 9.86 -5.11
N ALA A 74 -12.68 9.56 -5.27
CA ALA A 74 -11.66 10.53 -5.70
C ALA A 74 -11.96 11.28 -7.01
N ASN A 75 -12.80 10.71 -7.88
CA ASN A 75 -13.19 11.33 -9.17
C ASN A 75 -14.61 11.91 -9.17
N THR A 76 -15.28 11.97 -8.02
CA THR A 76 -16.70 12.39 -7.97
C THR A 76 -16.89 13.89 -7.78
N GLY A 77 -15.80 14.63 -7.49
CA GLY A 77 -15.87 16.06 -7.21
C GLY A 77 -16.72 16.37 -5.97
N SER A 78 -16.63 15.52 -4.94
CA SER A 78 -17.31 15.77 -3.67
C SER A 78 -16.79 17.06 -3.04
N ASP A 79 -17.69 17.94 -2.63
CA ASP A 79 -17.36 19.14 -1.84
C ASP A 79 -17.05 18.80 -0.37
N ASP A 80 -17.26 17.54 0.04
CA ASP A 80 -16.94 17.07 1.39
C ASP A 80 -15.47 16.64 1.46
N ILE A 81 -14.64 17.54 1.97
CA ILE A 81 -13.18 17.35 2.15
C ILE A 81 -12.88 16.13 3.05
N MET A 82 -13.83 15.65 3.83
CA MET A 82 -13.65 14.50 4.73
C MET A 82 -14.04 13.16 4.08
N ASP A 83 -14.60 13.17 2.88
CA ASP A 83 -14.97 11.96 2.11
C ASP A 83 -14.89 12.24 0.59
N ASP A 84 -13.85 12.95 0.17
CA ASP A 84 -13.56 13.23 -1.25
C ASP A 84 -12.88 12.05 -1.94
N GLY A 85 -12.58 11.00 -1.20
CA GLY A 85 -11.91 9.81 -1.68
C GLY A 85 -10.40 9.94 -1.78
N ILE A 86 -9.82 10.98 -1.22
CA ILE A 86 -8.37 11.23 -1.20
C ILE A 86 -7.87 11.16 0.24
N ILE A 87 -6.80 10.43 0.49
CA ILE A 87 -6.14 10.43 1.79
C ILE A 87 -4.66 10.74 1.62
N THR A 88 -4.20 11.77 2.31
CA THR A 88 -2.80 12.20 2.26
C THR A 88 -1.93 11.41 3.25
N ALA A 89 -0.62 11.42 3.04
CA ALA A 89 0.32 10.85 4.00
C ALA A 89 0.26 11.60 5.35
N ALA A 90 -0.07 12.89 5.36
CA ALA A 90 -0.28 13.67 6.58
C ALA A 90 -1.52 13.21 7.34
N ASP A 91 -2.59 12.84 6.66
CA ASP A 91 -3.77 12.24 7.28
C ASP A 91 -3.48 10.86 7.87
N ILE A 92 -2.78 10.03 7.10
CA ILE A 92 -2.34 8.70 7.58
C ILE A 92 -1.50 8.86 8.85
N ALA A 93 -0.61 9.85 8.92
CA ALA A 93 0.24 10.11 10.09
C ALA A 93 -0.55 10.41 11.38
N LYS A 94 -1.78 10.91 11.26
CA LYS A 94 -2.69 11.19 12.39
C LYS A 94 -3.44 9.94 12.87
N MET A 95 -3.41 8.85 12.10
CA MET A 95 -4.09 7.60 12.43
C MET A 95 -3.33 6.83 13.51
N ASN A 96 -4.05 5.98 14.25
CA ASN A 96 -3.44 5.04 15.19
C ASN A 96 -3.36 3.64 14.59
N LEU A 97 -2.22 3.30 14.01
CA LEU A 97 -1.95 2.00 13.39
C LEU A 97 -0.85 1.22 14.12
N ARG A 98 -0.65 1.48 15.42
CA ARG A 98 0.42 0.84 16.23
C ARG A 98 0.29 -0.68 16.35
N GLN A 99 -0.89 -1.24 16.12
CA GLN A 99 -1.14 -2.69 16.10
C GLN A 99 -0.93 -3.29 14.71
N CYS A 100 -0.68 -2.46 13.69
CA CYS A 100 -0.44 -2.91 12.35
C CYS A 100 1.02 -3.39 12.22
N ASP A 101 1.18 -4.70 12.08
CA ASP A 101 2.49 -5.32 11.90
C ASP A 101 3.06 -5.06 10.49
N MET A 102 2.18 -4.91 9.49
CA MET A 102 2.61 -4.62 8.13
C MET A 102 1.53 -3.88 7.34
N ALA A 103 1.92 -2.80 6.67
CA ALA A 103 1.16 -2.25 5.56
C ALA A 103 1.78 -2.66 4.22
N VAL A 104 0.94 -2.97 3.24
CA VAL A 104 1.32 -3.32 1.87
C VAL A 104 0.70 -2.30 0.93
N LEU A 105 1.54 -1.59 0.19
CA LEU A 105 1.13 -0.60 -0.81
C LEU A 105 1.47 -1.15 -2.19
N SER A 106 0.50 -1.77 -2.85
CA SER A 106 0.60 -2.14 -4.26
C SER A 106 -0.06 -1.07 -5.13
N ALA A 107 0.34 0.17 -4.93
CA ALA A 107 -0.15 1.32 -5.67
C ALA A 107 0.81 1.64 -6.82
N CYS A 108 0.28 1.71 -8.03
CA CYS A 108 1.02 2.24 -9.18
C CYS A 108 1.13 3.75 -9.04
N ASN A 109 2.29 4.33 -9.32
CA ASN A 109 2.53 5.78 -9.36
C ASN A 109 2.77 6.53 -8.04
N THR A 110 3.12 5.89 -6.96
CA THR A 110 3.59 6.63 -5.78
C THR A 110 4.90 7.41 -6.03
N GLY A 111 5.43 7.37 -7.26
CA GLY A 111 6.71 7.99 -7.63
C GLY A 111 6.79 8.61 -9.03
N ILE A 112 5.68 8.86 -9.77
CA ILE A 112 5.75 9.39 -11.14
C ILE A 112 5.05 10.76 -11.31
N GLY A 113 4.66 11.44 -10.29
CA GLY A 113 4.10 12.80 -10.42
C GLY A 113 5.15 13.92 -10.52
N GLY A 114 6.29 13.74 -9.94
CA GLY A 114 7.39 14.71 -9.94
C GLY A 114 8.73 13.98 -10.06
N LYS A 115 9.76 14.66 -10.46
CA LYS A 115 11.11 14.16 -10.67
C LYS A 115 11.81 13.68 -9.39
N GLY A 116 11.09 13.27 -8.33
CA GLY A 116 11.66 12.97 -7.03
C GLY A 116 11.12 11.71 -6.37
N ALA A 117 11.93 11.15 -5.50
CA ALA A 117 11.57 10.08 -4.57
C ALA A 117 10.58 10.55 -3.47
N ASP A 118 10.17 11.83 -3.50
CA ASP A 118 9.49 12.50 -2.39
C ASP A 118 8.10 11.95 -2.09
N GLY A 119 7.33 11.55 -3.11
CA GLY A 119 6.03 10.92 -2.91
C GLY A 119 6.10 9.57 -2.19
N ILE A 120 7.14 8.79 -2.47
CA ILE A 120 7.41 7.53 -1.77
C ILE A 120 7.77 7.80 -0.31
N PHE A 121 8.61 8.79 -0.06
CA PHE A 121 9.03 9.19 1.29
C PHE A 121 7.87 9.78 2.10
N GLY A 122 6.94 10.50 1.47
CA GLY A 122 5.74 11.02 2.12
C GLY A 122 4.89 9.91 2.72
N LEU A 123 4.46 8.94 1.90
CA LEU A 123 3.68 7.79 2.36
C LEU A 123 4.43 6.94 3.39
N GLN A 124 5.73 6.70 3.18
CA GLN A 124 6.57 5.99 4.16
C GLN A 124 6.55 6.69 5.52
N ARG A 125 6.75 8.02 5.55
CA ARG A 125 6.70 8.82 6.78
C ARG A 125 5.31 8.78 7.42
N GLY A 126 4.23 8.89 6.60
CA GLY A 126 2.85 8.82 7.06
C GLY A 126 2.56 7.51 7.81
N PHE A 127 2.86 6.36 7.21
CA PHE A 127 2.65 5.06 7.84
C PHE A 127 3.55 4.83 9.05
N LYS A 128 4.81 5.29 9.00
CA LYS A 128 5.72 5.24 10.15
C LYS A 128 5.18 6.05 11.33
N ASN A 129 4.73 7.28 11.10
CA ASN A 129 4.19 8.14 12.15
C ASN A 129 2.88 7.59 12.72
N ALA A 130 2.05 6.92 11.90
CA ALA A 130 0.87 6.19 12.34
C ALA A 130 1.22 4.97 13.23
N GLY A 131 2.48 4.51 13.23
CA GLY A 131 2.97 3.43 14.08
C GLY A 131 3.03 2.06 13.42
N VAL A 132 2.92 1.96 12.10
CA VAL A 132 3.10 0.71 11.35
C VAL A 132 4.52 0.18 11.50
N HIS A 133 4.67 -1.14 11.72
CA HIS A 133 5.97 -1.74 11.99
C HIS A 133 6.79 -2.02 10.73
N SER A 134 6.15 -2.47 9.67
CA SER A 134 6.80 -2.79 8.40
C SER A 134 5.97 -2.26 7.23
N LEU A 135 6.63 -1.85 6.16
CA LEU A 135 5.98 -1.37 4.95
C LEU A 135 6.54 -2.11 3.74
N LEU A 136 5.69 -2.83 3.03
CA LEU A 136 5.98 -3.38 1.72
C LEU A 136 5.38 -2.46 0.67
N MET A 137 6.20 -1.88 -0.20
CA MET A 137 5.74 -0.92 -1.18
C MET A 137 6.47 -1.04 -2.52
N SER A 138 5.85 -0.56 -3.58
CA SER A 138 6.50 -0.46 -4.88
C SER A 138 7.15 0.91 -5.06
N LEU A 139 8.41 0.93 -5.55
CA LEU A 139 9.15 2.15 -5.87
C LEU A 139 8.90 2.67 -7.30
N LYS A 140 8.21 1.89 -8.11
CA LYS A 140 7.95 2.17 -9.54
C LYS A 140 6.59 1.62 -9.92
N PRO A 141 5.99 2.07 -11.03
CA PRO A 141 4.79 1.47 -11.58
C PRO A 141 4.95 -0.04 -11.74
N VAL A 142 3.91 -0.75 -11.40
CA VAL A 142 3.86 -2.21 -11.44
C VAL A 142 2.78 -2.69 -12.41
N TYR A 143 2.93 -3.91 -12.89
CA TYR A 143 1.97 -4.53 -13.79
C TYR A 143 1.00 -5.40 -13.00
N ASP A 144 -0.30 -5.19 -13.17
CA ASP A 144 -1.35 -5.80 -12.36
C ASP A 144 -1.24 -7.32 -12.27
N GLU A 145 -1.05 -8.00 -13.41
CA GLU A 145 -0.99 -9.46 -13.45
C GLU A 145 0.21 -10.04 -12.68
N SER A 146 1.41 -9.50 -12.91
CA SER A 146 2.62 -9.96 -12.22
C SER A 146 2.58 -9.61 -10.74
N THR A 147 2.05 -8.44 -10.39
CA THR A 147 1.86 -7.98 -9.02
C THR A 147 0.89 -8.88 -8.26
N ALA A 148 -0.24 -9.23 -8.89
CA ALA A 148 -1.20 -10.15 -8.29
C ALA A 148 -0.55 -11.50 -7.95
N LYS A 149 0.19 -12.08 -8.89
CA LYS A 149 0.91 -13.34 -8.68
C LYS A 149 2.00 -13.22 -7.60
N LEU A 150 2.74 -12.11 -7.58
CA LEU A 150 3.77 -11.84 -6.58
C LEU A 150 3.15 -11.75 -5.18
N MET A 151 2.07 -10.99 -5.02
CA MET A 151 1.39 -10.86 -3.73
C MET A 151 0.78 -12.16 -3.24
N ILE A 152 0.20 -12.98 -4.13
CA ILE A 152 -0.28 -14.31 -3.77
C ILE A 152 0.86 -15.17 -3.20
N ALA A 153 2.00 -15.23 -3.91
CA ALA A 153 3.16 -16.01 -3.46
C ALA A 153 3.74 -15.45 -2.14
N PHE A 154 3.78 -14.12 -1.98
CA PHE A 154 4.21 -13.47 -0.75
C PHE A 154 3.35 -13.87 0.45
N TYR A 155 2.03 -13.77 0.34
CA TYR A 155 1.12 -14.16 1.42
C TYR A 155 1.13 -15.66 1.70
N GLN A 156 1.33 -16.50 0.68
CA GLN A 156 1.53 -17.95 0.88
C GLN A 156 2.78 -18.22 1.71
N GLY A 157 3.86 -17.49 1.49
CA GLY A 157 5.07 -17.57 2.32
C GLY A 157 4.79 -17.19 3.78
N LEU A 158 4.09 -16.09 4.01
CA LEU A 158 3.68 -15.69 5.37
C LEU A 158 2.77 -16.74 6.04
N ALA A 159 1.83 -17.31 5.30
CA ALA A 159 0.95 -18.38 5.79
C ALA A 159 1.70 -19.66 6.19
N GLN A 160 2.86 -19.90 5.58
CA GLN A 160 3.78 -20.99 5.93
C GLN A 160 4.69 -20.64 7.12
N GLY A 161 4.53 -19.47 7.74
CA GLY A 161 5.34 -19.03 8.87
C GLY A 161 6.72 -18.47 8.49
N LYS A 162 6.99 -18.21 7.21
CA LYS A 162 8.22 -17.55 6.78
C LYS A 162 8.26 -16.09 7.21
N THR A 163 9.45 -15.55 7.39
CA THR A 163 9.62 -14.10 7.64
C THR A 163 9.14 -13.27 6.46
N LYS A 164 8.78 -12.02 6.68
CA LYS A 164 8.38 -11.06 5.63
C LYS A 164 9.43 -10.98 4.52
N ARG A 165 10.70 -10.87 4.91
CA ARG A 165 11.85 -10.81 3.98
C ARG A 165 11.96 -12.08 3.13
N GLN A 166 11.90 -13.26 3.75
CA GLN A 166 11.99 -14.53 3.02
C GLN A 166 10.79 -14.72 2.09
N SER A 167 9.59 -14.37 2.55
CA SER A 167 8.36 -14.43 1.75
C SER A 167 8.44 -13.54 0.51
N LEU A 168 9.00 -12.32 0.65
CA LEU A 168 9.19 -11.43 -0.50
C LEU A 168 10.23 -11.98 -1.48
N LEU A 169 11.36 -12.47 -0.98
CA LEU A 169 12.42 -13.05 -1.82
C LEU A 169 11.91 -14.26 -2.60
N ASP A 170 11.19 -15.15 -1.93
CA ASP A 170 10.60 -16.34 -2.55
C ASP A 170 9.56 -15.96 -3.62
N ALA A 171 8.73 -14.95 -3.34
CA ALA A 171 7.74 -14.43 -4.29
C ALA A 171 8.40 -13.82 -5.52
N GLN A 172 9.46 -13.02 -5.35
CA GLN A 172 10.24 -12.46 -6.47
C GLN A 172 10.89 -13.55 -7.32
N ASN A 173 11.44 -14.58 -6.69
CA ASN A 173 12.03 -15.72 -7.41
C ASN A 173 10.96 -16.56 -8.14
N TYR A 174 9.79 -16.75 -7.54
CA TYR A 174 8.66 -17.39 -8.19
C TYR A 174 8.22 -16.65 -9.46
N ILE A 175 8.08 -15.32 -9.40
CA ILE A 175 7.70 -14.51 -10.57
C ILE A 175 8.70 -14.68 -11.72
N LYS A 176 10.00 -14.68 -11.42
CA LYS A 176 11.05 -14.96 -12.41
C LYS A 176 10.90 -16.36 -13.04
N SER A 177 10.56 -17.38 -12.22
CA SER A 177 10.45 -18.77 -12.66
C SER A 177 9.27 -19.02 -13.60
N ILE A 178 8.19 -18.25 -13.46
CA ILE A 178 6.98 -18.37 -14.30
C ILE A 178 6.99 -17.45 -15.54
N GLY A 179 8.17 -16.90 -15.90
CA GLY A 179 8.35 -16.19 -17.16
C GLY A 179 8.51 -14.68 -17.06
N TYR A 180 8.24 -14.05 -15.92
CA TYR A 180 8.44 -12.60 -15.72
C TYR A 180 9.89 -12.29 -15.35
N LYS A 181 10.85 -12.54 -16.27
CA LYS A 181 12.29 -12.46 -16.01
C LYS A 181 12.80 -11.02 -15.87
N GLU A 182 12.16 -10.06 -16.55
CA GLU A 182 12.61 -8.66 -16.52
C GLU A 182 12.38 -8.05 -15.13
N GLY A 183 13.35 -7.24 -14.68
CA GLY A 183 13.31 -6.60 -13.35
C GLY A 183 12.06 -5.78 -13.08
N LYS A 184 11.44 -5.17 -14.10
CA LYS A 184 10.23 -4.37 -13.99
C LYS A 184 9.03 -5.12 -13.35
N TYR A 185 9.01 -6.45 -13.39
CA TYR A 185 7.90 -7.26 -12.88
C TYR A 185 8.04 -7.65 -11.41
N TRP A 186 9.26 -7.67 -10.85
CA TRP A 186 9.53 -8.18 -9.51
C TRP A 186 10.39 -7.26 -8.64
N ALA A 187 11.30 -6.48 -9.25
CA ALA A 187 12.22 -5.62 -8.51
C ALA A 187 11.61 -4.35 -7.90
N PRO A 188 10.48 -3.80 -8.37
CA PRO A 188 9.91 -2.59 -7.76
C PRO A 188 9.57 -2.71 -6.29
N PHE A 189 9.24 -3.92 -5.81
CA PHE A 189 8.81 -4.11 -4.42
C PHE A 189 9.98 -4.16 -3.45
N ILE A 190 9.91 -3.30 -2.43
CA ILE A 190 10.83 -3.27 -1.29
C ILE A 190 10.10 -3.46 0.02
N LEU A 191 10.78 -4.07 0.97
CA LEU A 191 10.33 -4.19 2.35
C LEU A 191 11.15 -3.27 3.23
N LEU A 192 10.48 -2.33 3.88
CA LEU A 192 11.00 -1.51 4.95
C LEU A 192 10.53 -2.13 6.27
N ASP A 193 11.46 -2.65 7.05
CA ASP A 193 11.19 -3.35 8.30
C ASP A 193 11.82 -2.60 9.47
N GLY A 194 11.21 -2.71 10.65
CA GLY A 194 11.71 -2.02 11.84
C GLY A 194 11.53 -0.51 11.80
N LEU A 195 10.40 -0.02 11.28
CA LEU A 195 10.08 1.42 11.17
C LEU A 195 9.83 2.11 12.54
N LYS A 196 10.12 1.45 13.64
CA LYS A 196 9.99 2.02 15.00
C LYS A 196 11.13 2.93 15.34
#